data_662c57a6dd8adda1b46be618c50b2a31
#
_entry.id   662c57a6dd8adda1b46be618c50b2a31
#
_cell.length_a   1.000
_cell.length_b   1.000
_cell.length_c   1.000
_cell.angle_alpha   90.00
_cell.angle_beta   90.00
_cell.angle_gamma   90.00
#
_symmetry.space_group_name_H-M   'P 1'
#
loop_
_entity.id
_entity.type
_entity.pdbx_description
1 polymer ?
#
loop_
_entity_poly.entity_id
_entity_poly.type
_entity_poly.pdbx_seq_one_letter_code
_entity_poly.pdbx_strand_id
1 'polypeptide(L)'
;NEIKAKKLLNDLKYFTTNVDYFPKREIVAYDYEAESKDVPYERIEVLNKIKQNKAEIIITTIEALMQKMISKELLYKYVIQFKVGNTYNLEEIKQNLIQLGYDRNDLVENKGQFSVRGGIIDIGLTEKQGIRIEFWGDEVDSIRYFNISSQRSTEMIQEILINPAHEFIVEDLVKVCKRIQEAYDDLADIETIKNGSYISKIDKYFDLFYENQANFLDYISDKYLLILD
;
A
#
# COMPACT_ATOMS: atom_id res chain seq x y z
N ASN A 1 14.44 19.32 5.51
CA ASN A 1 13.52 19.42 4.39
C ASN A 1 13.78 18.30 3.36
N GLU A 2 12.87 18.08 2.42
CA GLU A 2 12.90 16.97 1.46
C GLU A 2 14.14 16.96 0.56
N ILE A 3 14.62 18.13 0.12
CA ILE A 3 15.84 18.26 -0.72
C ILE A 3 17.05 17.72 0.02
N LYS A 4 17.22 18.11 1.29
CA LYS A 4 18.31 17.59 2.13
C LYS A 4 18.18 16.10 2.36
N ALA A 5 16.97 15.61 2.63
CA ALA A 5 16.72 14.19 2.84
C ALA A 5 17.06 13.34 1.60
N LYS A 6 16.64 13.79 0.40
CA LYS A 6 16.98 13.11 -0.87
C LYS A 6 18.48 13.18 -1.18
N LYS A 7 19.16 14.29 -0.83
CA LYS A 7 20.62 14.37 -0.95
C LYS A 7 21.32 13.36 -0.04
N LEU A 8 20.94 13.32 1.25
CA LEU A 8 21.48 12.36 2.20
C LEU A 8 21.25 10.90 1.77
N LEU A 9 20.05 10.60 1.23
CA LEU A 9 19.73 9.30 0.65
C LEU A 9 20.73 8.92 -0.45
N ASN A 10 20.98 9.84 -1.38
CA ASN A 10 21.92 9.60 -2.48
C ASN A 10 23.35 9.43 -1.97
N ASP A 11 23.78 10.23 -1.01
CA ASP A 11 25.12 10.13 -0.42
C ASP A 11 25.29 8.77 0.30
N LEU A 12 24.30 8.31 1.07
CA LEU A 12 24.36 7.03 1.77
C LEU A 12 24.30 5.82 0.83
N LYS A 13 23.64 5.92 -0.31
CA LYS A 13 23.60 4.85 -1.33
C LYS A 13 24.97 4.48 -1.91
N TYR A 14 26.00 5.35 -1.74
CA TYR A 14 27.39 5.00 -2.09
C TYR A 14 28.02 4.03 -1.09
N PHE A 15 27.51 3.97 0.15
CA PHE A 15 28.08 3.16 1.23
C PHE A 15 27.26 1.90 1.52
N THR A 16 25.95 1.94 1.29
CA THR A 16 25.05 0.81 1.55
C THR A 16 23.84 0.81 0.61
N THR A 17 23.35 -0.38 0.30
CA THR A 17 22.11 -0.56 -0.44
C THR A 17 20.88 -0.59 0.48
N ASN A 18 21.07 -0.68 1.81
CA ASN A 18 20.00 -0.86 2.80
C ASN A 18 19.58 0.49 3.41
N VAL A 19 19.35 1.47 2.56
CA VAL A 19 18.86 2.80 2.93
C VAL A 19 17.56 3.08 2.19
N ASP A 20 16.53 3.38 2.96
CA ASP A 20 15.18 3.65 2.47
C ASP A 20 14.79 5.10 2.73
N TYR A 21 13.90 5.63 1.91
CA TYR A 21 13.31 6.95 2.08
C TYR A 21 11.83 6.81 2.41
N PHE A 22 11.39 7.39 3.53
CA PHE A 22 9.98 7.47 3.88
C PHE A 22 9.46 8.88 3.58
N PRO A 23 8.75 9.08 2.44
CA PRO A 23 8.29 10.39 2.01
C PRO A 23 7.08 10.86 2.84
N LYS A 24 6.86 12.19 2.87
CA LYS A 24 5.57 12.73 3.31
C LYS A 24 4.51 12.47 2.24
N ARG A 25 3.25 12.33 2.67
CA ARG A 25 2.12 12.39 1.74
C ARG A 25 1.96 13.83 1.26
N GLU A 26 1.62 14.00 -0.01
CA GLU A 26 1.20 15.28 -0.54
C GLU A 26 -0.27 15.52 -0.12
N ILE A 27 -0.51 16.60 0.62
CA ILE A 27 -1.87 17.03 0.94
C ILE A 27 -2.36 17.82 -0.26
N VAL A 28 -3.21 17.20 -1.07
CA VAL A 28 -3.79 17.89 -2.23
C VAL A 28 -4.95 18.75 -1.75
N ALA A 29 -4.72 20.06 -1.72
CA ALA A 29 -5.74 21.04 -1.29
C ALA A 29 -6.83 21.28 -2.35
N TYR A 30 -6.62 20.85 -3.59
CA TYR A 30 -7.53 21.01 -4.73
C TYR A 30 -7.58 19.73 -5.55
N ASP A 31 -8.71 19.45 -6.20
CA ASP A 31 -8.92 18.30 -7.07
C ASP A 31 -8.07 18.42 -8.34
N TYR A 32 -6.80 18.07 -8.28
CA TYR A 32 -5.99 17.83 -9.47
C TYR A 32 -6.07 16.34 -9.84
N GLU A 33 -6.44 16.06 -11.08
CA GLU A 33 -6.59 14.70 -11.62
C GLU A 33 -5.29 13.86 -11.70
N ALA A 34 -4.16 14.43 -11.30
CA ALA A 34 -2.84 13.78 -11.38
C ALA A 34 -2.18 13.61 -10.01
N GLU A 35 -2.76 12.80 -9.14
CA GLU A 35 -2.04 12.30 -7.98
C GLU A 35 -1.00 11.27 -8.42
N SER A 36 0.28 11.50 -8.05
CA SER A 36 1.29 10.45 -8.18
C SER A 36 0.94 9.31 -7.22
N LYS A 37 0.56 8.16 -7.76
CA LYS A 37 0.32 6.95 -6.97
C LYS A 37 1.61 6.36 -6.36
N ASP A 38 2.78 6.93 -6.65
CA ASP A 38 4.08 6.40 -6.23
C ASP A 38 4.32 6.58 -4.73
N VAL A 39 3.98 7.75 -4.19
CA VAL A 39 4.21 8.07 -2.77
C VAL A 39 3.51 7.07 -1.82
N PRO A 40 2.22 6.73 -1.97
CA PRO A 40 1.58 5.70 -1.15
C PRO A 40 2.30 4.34 -1.20
N TYR A 41 2.79 3.96 -2.38
CA TYR A 41 3.50 2.68 -2.54
C TYR A 41 4.91 2.72 -1.94
N GLU A 42 5.65 3.83 -2.07
CA GLU A 42 6.95 4.01 -1.43
C GLU A 42 6.83 3.90 0.09
N ARG A 43 5.81 4.54 0.66
CA ARG A 43 5.55 4.49 2.10
C ARG A 43 5.25 3.08 2.58
N ILE A 44 4.32 2.38 1.91
CA ILE A 44 3.96 1.01 2.30
C ILE A 44 5.14 0.03 2.17
N GLU A 45 6.03 0.24 1.19
CA GLU A 45 7.23 -0.57 1.03
C GLU A 45 8.16 -0.45 2.25
N VAL A 46 8.40 0.78 2.71
CA VAL A 46 9.21 1.02 3.92
C VAL A 46 8.55 0.40 5.15
N LEU A 47 7.24 0.56 5.33
CA LEU A 47 6.51 -0.03 6.46
C LEU A 47 6.59 -1.57 6.45
N ASN A 48 6.52 -2.19 5.27
CA ASN A 48 6.68 -3.64 5.12
C ASN A 48 8.11 -4.10 5.44
N LYS A 49 9.14 -3.34 5.05
CA LYS A 49 10.53 -3.62 5.43
C LYS A 49 10.73 -3.51 6.94
N ILE A 50 10.13 -2.52 7.58
CA ILE A 50 10.13 -2.39 9.05
C ILE A 50 9.50 -3.63 9.70
N LYS A 51 8.30 -4.03 9.23
CA LYS A 51 7.59 -5.24 9.73
C LYS A 51 8.46 -6.50 9.63
N GLN A 52 9.20 -6.64 8.53
CA GLN A 52 10.07 -7.79 8.25
C GLN A 52 11.45 -7.69 8.93
N ASN A 53 11.74 -6.63 9.68
CA ASN A 53 13.05 -6.30 10.24
C ASN A 53 14.18 -6.23 9.17
N LYS A 54 13.84 -5.77 7.96
CA LYS A 54 14.76 -5.60 6.83
C LYS A 54 15.19 -4.16 6.60
N ALA A 55 14.50 -3.17 7.20
CA ALA A 55 14.89 -1.77 7.11
C ALA A 55 16.07 -1.52 8.08
N GLU A 56 17.19 -1.03 7.56
CA GLU A 56 18.39 -0.72 8.37
C GLU A 56 18.54 0.78 8.61
N ILE A 57 18.47 1.56 7.55
CA ILE A 57 18.54 3.02 7.60
C ILE A 57 17.31 3.59 6.93
N ILE A 58 16.59 4.44 7.64
CA ILE A 58 15.40 5.12 7.10
C ILE A 58 15.65 6.63 7.20
N ILE A 59 15.58 7.29 6.05
CA ILE A 59 15.64 8.74 5.96
C ILE A 59 14.21 9.25 5.78
N THR A 60 13.88 10.29 6.54
CA THR A 60 12.56 10.92 6.44
C THR A 60 12.64 12.41 6.79
N THR A 61 11.53 13.12 6.72
CA THR A 61 11.43 14.52 7.13
C THR A 61 10.55 14.64 8.36
N ILE A 62 10.69 15.76 9.09
CA ILE A 62 9.83 16.04 10.27
C ILE A 62 8.37 16.07 9.85
N GLU A 63 8.06 16.65 8.68
CA GLU A 63 6.70 16.69 8.15
C GLU A 63 6.13 15.28 7.96
N ALA A 64 6.92 14.33 7.44
CA ALA A 64 6.47 12.95 7.27
C ALA A 64 6.30 12.23 8.61
N LEU A 65 7.18 12.49 9.59
CA LEU A 65 7.06 11.93 10.95
C LEU A 65 5.80 12.39 11.67
N MET A 66 5.40 13.65 11.47
CA MET A 66 4.23 14.24 12.13
C MET A 66 2.90 13.93 11.45
N GLN A 67 2.92 13.38 10.24
CA GLN A 67 1.69 12.99 9.56
C GLN A 67 0.98 11.87 10.30
N LYS A 68 -0.34 12.01 10.43
CA LYS A 68 -1.20 10.97 10.98
C LYS A 68 -1.20 9.74 10.09
N MET A 69 -1.16 8.58 10.71
CA MET A 69 -1.17 7.27 10.05
C MET A 69 -2.21 6.37 10.71
N ILE A 70 -2.65 5.34 10.01
CA ILE A 70 -3.45 4.28 10.65
C ILE A 70 -2.57 3.51 11.64
N SER A 71 -3.18 2.80 12.58
CA SER A 71 -2.41 1.98 13.51
C SER A 71 -1.73 0.82 12.77
N LYS A 72 -0.55 0.41 13.24
CA LYS A 72 0.15 -0.74 12.62
C LYS A 72 -0.62 -2.05 12.77
N GLU A 73 -1.42 -2.18 13.82
CA GLU A 73 -2.30 -3.34 14.06
C GLU A 73 -3.32 -3.44 12.93
N LEU A 74 -3.95 -2.30 12.54
CA LEU A 74 -4.90 -2.25 11.44
C LEU A 74 -4.21 -2.53 10.10
N LEU A 75 -3.08 -1.87 9.81
CA LEU A 75 -2.34 -2.09 8.58
C LEU A 75 -1.93 -3.56 8.41
N TYR A 76 -1.42 -4.18 9.49
CA TYR A 76 -0.87 -5.53 9.41
C TYR A 76 -1.92 -6.64 9.58
N LYS A 77 -3.16 -6.29 9.93
CA LYS A 77 -4.30 -7.22 9.96
C LYS A 77 -4.65 -7.68 8.54
N TYR A 78 -4.52 -6.81 7.55
CA TYR A 78 -4.95 -7.06 6.19
C TYR A 78 -3.77 -7.48 5.32
N VAL A 79 -3.53 -8.78 5.27
CA VAL A 79 -2.53 -9.42 4.41
C VAL A 79 -3.16 -10.68 3.83
N ILE A 80 -3.04 -10.89 2.52
CA ILE A 80 -3.51 -12.12 1.88
C ILE A 80 -2.31 -13.04 1.71
N GLN A 81 -2.37 -14.24 2.28
CA GLN A 81 -1.38 -15.28 2.04
C GLN A 81 -1.89 -16.22 0.96
N PHE A 82 -1.08 -16.46 -0.08
CA PHE A 82 -1.30 -17.53 -1.04
C PHE A 82 -0.24 -18.62 -0.85
N LYS A 83 -0.69 -19.88 -0.92
CA LYS A 83 0.18 -21.04 -0.82
C LYS A 83 -0.30 -22.12 -1.79
N VAL A 84 0.64 -22.73 -2.52
CA VAL A 84 0.36 -23.82 -3.45
C VAL A 84 -0.32 -24.97 -2.71
N GLY A 85 -1.39 -25.51 -3.31
CA GLY A 85 -2.22 -26.57 -2.73
C GLY A 85 -3.31 -26.13 -1.75
N ASN A 86 -3.37 -24.83 -1.40
CA ASN A 86 -4.45 -24.29 -0.59
C ASN A 86 -5.63 -23.84 -1.45
N THR A 87 -6.84 -23.92 -0.87
CA THR A 87 -8.11 -23.53 -1.53
C THR A 87 -8.50 -22.10 -1.13
N TYR A 88 -9.01 -21.34 -2.09
CA TYR A 88 -9.45 -19.96 -1.89
C TYR A 88 -10.70 -19.66 -2.72
N ASN A 89 -11.56 -18.80 -2.21
CA ASN A 89 -12.68 -18.27 -2.98
C ASN A 89 -12.23 -17.09 -3.86
N LEU A 90 -12.31 -17.23 -5.17
CA LEU A 90 -11.84 -16.21 -6.12
C LEU A 90 -12.60 -14.88 -6.00
N GLU A 91 -13.89 -14.90 -5.69
CA GLU A 91 -14.67 -13.66 -5.52
C GLU A 91 -14.27 -12.92 -4.24
N GLU A 92 -14.01 -13.67 -3.16
CA GLU A 92 -13.51 -13.11 -1.91
C GLU A 92 -12.11 -12.50 -2.08
N ILE A 93 -11.21 -13.18 -2.82
CA ILE A 93 -9.88 -12.62 -3.14
C ILE A 93 -10.00 -11.29 -3.88
N LYS A 94 -10.87 -11.19 -4.89
CA LYS A 94 -11.08 -9.94 -5.65
C LYS A 94 -11.53 -8.80 -4.73
N GLN A 95 -12.48 -9.06 -3.85
CA GLN A 95 -12.95 -8.07 -2.89
C GLN A 95 -11.85 -7.66 -1.92
N ASN A 96 -11.08 -8.62 -1.40
CA ASN A 96 -9.96 -8.36 -0.51
C ASN A 96 -8.86 -7.53 -1.20
N LEU A 97 -8.51 -7.82 -2.47
CA LEU A 97 -7.53 -7.03 -3.22
C LEU A 97 -8.00 -5.58 -3.41
N ILE A 98 -9.28 -5.36 -3.74
CA ILE A 98 -9.85 -4.01 -3.83
C ILE A 98 -9.79 -3.30 -2.47
N GLN A 99 -10.14 -3.98 -1.38
CA GLN A 99 -10.05 -3.44 -0.02
C GLN A 99 -8.60 -3.10 0.37
N LEU A 100 -7.63 -3.88 -0.10
CA LEU A 100 -6.21 -3.63 0.07
C LEU A 100 -5.67 -2.50 -0.83
N GLY A 101 -6.52 -1.89 -1.64
CA GLY A 101 -6.18 -0.75 -2.49
C GLY A 101 -5.58 -1.09 -3.85
N TYR A 102 -5.71 -2.34 -4.30
CA TYR A 102 -5.31 -2.70 -5.65
C TYR A 102 -6.39 -2.30 -6.66
N ASP A 103 -5.97 -1.65 -7.74
CA ASP A 103 -6.83 -1.31 -8.88
C ASP A 103 -7.03 -2.52 -9.78
N ARG A 104 -8.30 -2.84 -10.10
CA ARG A 104 -8.60 -3.93 -11.04
C ARG A 104 -8.48 -3.44 -12.47
N ASN A 105 -7.63 -4.11 -13.26
CA ASN A 105 -7.39 -3.82 -14.66
C ASN A 105 -7.49 -5.11 -15.50
N ASP A 106 -7.60 -4.97 -16.82
CA ASP A 106 -7.59 -6.12 -17.73
C ASP A 106 -6.20 -6.77 -17.82
N LEU A 107 -5.14 -5.95 -17.67
CA LEU A 107 -3.75 -6.35 -17.66
C LEU A 107 -3.01 -5.58 -16.55
N VAL A 108 -2.07 -6.23 -15.89
CA VAL A 108 -1.19 -5.58 -14.91
C VAL A 108 -0.04 -4.90 -15.65
N GLU A 109 -0.03 -3.57 -15.63
CA GLU A 109 0.99 -2.72 -16.25
C GLU A 109 1.85 -1.98 -15.23
N ASN A 110 1.39 -1.88 -13.97
CA ASN A 110 2.07 -1.16 -12.90
C ASN A 110 1.89 -1.86 -11.56
N LYS A 111 2.68 -1.45 -10.57
CA LYS A 111 2.46 -1.85 -9.16
C LYS A 111 1.09 -1.39 -8.68
N GLY A 112 0.51 -2.12 -7.73
CA GLY A 112 -0.80 -1.81 -7.15
C GLY A 112 -1.98 -2.11 -8.07
N GLN A 113 -1.77 -2.76 -9.19
CA GLN A 113 -2.82 -3.26 -10.07
C GLN A 113 -2.98 -4.77 -9.91
N PHE A 114 -4.18 -5.27 -10.18
CA PHE A 114 -4.40 -6.69 -10.35
C PHE A 114 -5.32 -6.98 -11.54
N SER A 115 -5.17 -8.16 -12.12
CA SER A 115 -6.07 -8.66 -13.17
C SER A 115 -6.53 -10.07 -12.86
N VAL A 116 -7.72 -10.41 -13.32
CA VAL A 116 -8.27 -11.76 -13.18
C VAL A 116 -8.75 -12.25 -14.54
N ARG A 117 -8.19 -13.36 -15.01
CA ARG A 117 -8.47 -13.96 -16.31
C ARG A 117 -8.71 -15.46 -16.14
N GLY A 118 -9.98 -15.87 -16.10
CA GLY A 118 -10.33 -17.25 -15.78
C GLY A 118 -9.83 -17.63 -14.38
N GLY A 119 -9.03 -18.67 -14.29
CA GLY A 119 -8.39 -19.12 -13.05
C GLY A 119 -7.01 -18.51 -12.77
N ILE A 120 -6.68 -17.34 -13.36
CA ILE A 120 -5.38 -16.69 -13.18
C ILE A 120 -5.60 -15.32 -12.54
N ILE A 121 -4.86 -15.05 -11.46
CA ILE A 121 -4.76 -13.75 -10.83
C ILE A 121 -3.34 -13.24 -11.00
N ASP A 122 -3.18 -12.09 -11.64
CA ASP A 122 -1.92 -11.35 -11.72
C ASP A 122 -1.99 -10.14 -10.78
N ILE A 123 -0.93 -9.89 -10.00
CA ILE A 123 -0.83 -8.77 -9.05
C ILE A 123 0.50 -8.06 -9.25
N GLY A 124 0.49 -6.74 -9.47
CA GLY A 124 1.68 -5.91 -9.61
C GLY A 124 2.28 -5.57 -8.24
N LEU A 125 3.46 -6.08 -7.96
CA LEU A 125 4.16 -5.89 -6.68
C LEU A 125 5.13 -4.71 -6.71
N THR A 126 5.82 -4.50 -7.84
CA THR A 126 6.75 -3.40 -8.08
C THR A 126 6.57 -2.89 -9.51
N GLU A 127 7.29 -1.84 -9.91
CA GLU A 127 7.27 -1.33 -11.28
C GLU A 127 7.69 -2.37 -12.35
N LYS A 128 8.45 -3.38 -11.97
CA LYS A 128 9.03 -4.36 -12.90
C LYS A 128 8.51 -5.77 -12.71
N GLN A 129 8.02 -6.09 -11.52
CA GLN A 129 7.72 -7.46 -11.13
C GLN A 129 6.30 -7.56 -10.56
N GLY A 130 5.56 -8.53 -11.06
CA GLY A 130 4.30 -8.98 -10.51
C GLY A 130 4.37 -10.43 -10.08
N ILE A 131 3.27 -10.89 -9.48
CA ILE A 131 3.04 -12.28 -9.11
C ILE A 131 1.83 -12.81 -9.87
N ARG A 132 1.96 -13.99 -10.44
CA ARG A 132 0.91 -14.74 -11.12
C ARG A 132 0.54 -15.95 -10.29
N ILE A 133 -0.72 -16.08 -9.95
CA ILE A 133 -1.30 -17.17 -9.18
C ILE A 133 -2.28 -17.89 -10.09
N GLU A 134 -2.02 -19.16 -10.36
CA GLU A 134 -2.85 -20.01 -11.21
C GLU A 134 -3.68 -20.94 -10.32
N PHE A 135 -4.96 -21.05 -10.63
CA PHE A 135 -5.92 -21.87 -9.89
C PHE A 135 -6.45 -22.99 -10.78
N TRP A 136 -6.57 -24.18 -10.19
CA TRP A 136 -7.37 -25.27 -10.72
C TRP A 136 -8.65 -25.39 -9.89
N GLY A 137 -9.77 -24.90 -10.43
CA GLY A 137 -10.93 -24.65 -9.59
C GLY A 137 -10.64 -23.59 -8.54
N ASP A 138 -10.78 -23.94 -7.26
CA ASP A 138 -10.50 -23.06 -6.13
C ASP A 138 -9.12 -23.31 -5.48
N GLU A 139 -8.37 -24.32 -5.95
CA GLU A 139 -7.05 -24.66 -5.43
C GLU A 139 -5.94 -23.94 -6.19
N VAL A 140 -4.96 -23.38 -5.46
CA VAL A 140 -3.76 -22.78 -6.06
C VAL A 140 -2.86 -23.88 -6.61
N ASP A 141 -2.76 -23.95 -7.94
CA ASP A 141 -1.90 -24.89 -8.67
C ASP A 141 -0.43 -24.42 -8.71
N SER A 142 -0.21 -23.14 -9.01
CA SER A 142 1.13 -22.57 -9.06
C SER A 142 1.19 -21.09 -8.73
N ILE A 143 2.34 -20.65 -8.21
CA ILE A 143 2.66 -19.26 -7.93
C ILE A 143 3.99 -18.93 -8.61
N ARG A 144 4.01 -17.87 -9.44
CA ARG A 144 5.21 -17.46 -10.19
C ARG A 144 5.37 -15.96 -10.20
N TYR A 145 6.59 -15.50 -10.09
CA TYR A 145 6.88 -14.13 -10.47
C TYR A 145 6.75 -13.95 -11.98
N PHE A 146 6.41 -12.74 -12.42
CA PHE A 146 6.47 -12.38 -13.84
C PHE A 146 7.02 -10.96 -14.00
N ASN A 147 7.61 -10.70 -15.14
CA ASN A 147 8.07 -9.39 -15.52
C ASN A 147 6.91 -8.59 -16.14
N ILE A 148 6.59 -7.41 -15.60
CA ILE A 148 5.43 -6.62 -16.01
C ILE A 148 5.53 -6.20 -17.47
N SER A 149 6.69 -5.71 -17.93
CA SER A 149 6.86 -5.23 -19.33
C SER A 149 6.72 -6.33 -20.37
N SER A 150 7.24 -7.53 -20.09
CA SER A 150 7.20 -8.65 -21.04
C SER A 150 6.07 -9.65 -20.79
N GLN A 151 5.37 -9.53 -19.66
CA GLN A 151 4.34 -10.47 -19.20
C GLN A 151 4.80 -11.93 -19.06
N ARG A 152 6.11 -12.18 -19.10
CA ARG A 152 6.68 -13.53 -19.02
C ARG A 152 6.91 -13.91 -17.57
N SER A 153 6.44 -15.12 -17.22
CA SER A 153 6.73 -15.75 -15.94
C SER A 153 8.23 -16.04 -15.79
N THR A 154 8.70 -15.94 -14.56
CA THR A 154 10.11 -16.16 -14.20
C THR A 154 10.21 -17.29 -13.16
N GLU A 155 10.45 -16.98 -11.92
CA GLU A 155 10.69 -17.91 -10.82
C GLU A 155 9.38 -18.45 -10.23
N MET A 156 9.33 -19.74 -9.93
CA MET A 156 8.24 -20.38 -9.17
C MET A 156 8.54 -20.33 -7.68
N ILE A 157 7.50 -20.05 -6.89
CA ILE A 157 7.57 -20.03 -5.44
C ILE A 157 6.43 -20.86 -4.82
N GLN A 158 6.56 -21.23 -3.55
CA GLN A 158 5.56 -22.06 -2.87
C GLN A 158 4.50 -21.23 -2.15
N GLU A 159 4.86 -20.04 -1.70
CA GLU A 159 3.95 -19.15 -0.98
C GLU A 159 4.34 -17.69 -1.14
N ILE A 160 3.35 -16.80 -1.00
CA ILE A 160 3.56 -15.35 -1.00
C ILE A 160 2.57 -14.65 -0.07
N LEU A 161 3.01 -13.54 0.53
CA LEU A 161 2.18 -12.61 1.27
C LEU A 161 1.93 -11.37 0.41
N ILE A 162 0.68 -11.06 0.16
CA ILE A 162 0.25 -9.83 -0.52
C ILE A 162 -0.13 -8.81 0.55
N ASN A 163 0.68 -7.77 0.64
CA ASN A 163 0.45 -6.65 1.56
C ASN A 163 -0.51 -5.63 0.92
N PRO A 164 -1.11 -4.72 1.71
CA PRO A 164 -1.83 -3.58 1.17
C PRO A 164 -1.01 -2.80 0.14
N ALA A 165 -1.66 -2.29 -0.89
CA ALA A 165 -1.02 -1.48 -1.92
C ALA A 165 -0.70 -0.06 -1.42
N HIS A 166 -1.41 0.42 -0.40
CA HIS A 166 -1.20 1.70 0.27
C HIS A 166 -1.46 1.59 1.77
N GLU A 167 -1.09 2.62 2.52
CA GLU A 167 -1.19 2.63 3.99
C GLU A 167 -2.61 2.90 4.53
N PHE A 168 -3.64 2.96 3.68
CA PHE A 168 -5.00 3.24 4.09
C PHE A 168 -5.90 2.03 3.88
N ILE A 169 -6.60 1.65 4.95
CA ILE A 169 -7.58 0.56 4.93
C ILE A 169 -8.85 1.07 5.59
N VAL A 170 -9.94 1.07 4.85
CA VAL A 170 -11.25 1.49 5.36
C VAL A 170 -12.09 0.26 5.60
N GLU A 171 -12.34 -0.05 6.88
CA GLU A 171 -13.12 -1.24 7.26
C GLU A 171 -14.63 -1.06 7.01
N ASP A 172 -15.15 0.16 7.21
CA ASP A 172 -16.57 0.48 7.07
C ASP A 172 -16.75 1.84 6.41
N LEU A 173 -16.82 1.82 5.09
CA LEU A 173 -16.98 3.03 4.29
C LEU A 173 -18.34 3.71 4.53
N VAL A 174 -19.39 2.95 4.81
CA VAL A 174 -20.74 3.48 5.08
C VAL A 174 -20.72 4.31 6.38
N LYS A 175 -20.08 3.77 7.42
CA LYS A 175 -19.90 4.47 8.71
C LYS A 175 -19.11 5.75 8.55
N VAL A 176 -18.02 5.71 7.75
CA VAL A 176 -17.20 6.90 7.46
C VAL A 176 -18.01 7.97 6.73
N CYS A 177 -18.70 7.60 5.65
CA CYS A 177 -19.55 8.55 4.90
C CYS A 177 -20.62 9.20 5.77
N LYS A 178 -21.22 8.42 6.69
CA LYS A 178 -22.21 8.97 7.65
C LYS A 178 -21.57 9.99 8.58
N ARG A 179 -20.40 9.71 9.14
CA ARG A 179 -19.66 10.64 10.00
C ARG A 179 -19.29 11.94 9.26
N ILE A 180 -18.88 11.84 7.99
CA ILE A 180 -18.56 13.01 7.17
C ILE A 180 -19.82 13.84 6.95
N GLN A 181 -20.95 13.22 6.64
CA GLN A 181 -22.23 13.91 6.46
C GLN A 181 -22.68 14.63 7.73
N GLU A 182 -22.56 13.99 8.90
CA GLU A 182 -22.91 14.59 10.20
C GLU A 182 -22.01 15.76 10.59
N ALA A 183 -20.71 15.72 10.22
CA ALA A 183 -19.74 16.73 10.63
C ALA A 183 -19.60 17.90 9.66
N TYR A 184 -19.75 17.68 8.35
CA TYR A 184 -19.40 18.65 7.31
C TYR A 184 -20.51 18.87 6.27
N ASP A 185 -21.51 18.00 6.18
CA ASP A 185 -22.58 18.01 5.15
C ASP A 185 -22.07 18.13 3.70
N ASP A 186 -20.88 17.52 3.43
CA ASP A 186 -20.21 17.60 2.13
C ASP A 186 -20.59 16.39 1.25
N LEU A 187 -21.72 16.57 0.52
CA LEU A 187 -22.26 15.48 -0.32
C LEU A 187 -21.37 15.15 -1.52
N ALA A 188 -20.65 16.11 -2.06
CA ALA A 188 -19.76 15.89 -3.22
C ALA A 188 -18.57 15.01 -2.83
N ASP A 189 -17.92 15.31 -1.70
CA ASP A 189 -16.83 14.48 -1.20
C ASP A 189 -17.32 13.08 -0.81
N ILE A 190 -18.53 12.96 -0.23
CA ILE A 190 -19.13 11.66 0.10
C ILE A 190 -19.34 10.80 -1.14
N GLU A 191 -19.80 11.38 -2.25
CA GLU A 191 -19.98 10.66 -3.50
C GLU A 191 -18.63 10.19 -4.08
N THR A 192 -17.63 11.05 -4.06
CA THR A 192 -16.25 10.72 -4.45
C THR A 192 -15.68 9.56 -3.62
N ILE A 193 -15.86 9.61 -2.30
CA ILE A 193 -15.42 8.57 -1.36
C ILE A 193 -16.15 7.25 -1.63
N LYS A 194 -17.47 7.25 -1.85
CA LYS A 194 -18.26 6.05 -2.17
C LYS A 194 -17.83 5.39 -3.46
N ASN A 195 -17.36 6.16 -4.43
CA ASN A 195 -16.87 5.66 -5.71
C ASN A 195 -15.42 5.10 -5.65
N GLY A 196 -14.85 4.99 -4.45
CA GLY A 196 -13.51 4.41 -4.23
C GLY A 196 -12.36 5.41 -4.33
N SER A 197 -12.62 6.69 -4.58
CA SER A 197 -11.60 7.75 -4.63
C SER A 197 -11.34 8.39 -3.26
N TYR A 198 -11.39 7.57 -2.19
CA TYR A 198 -11.25 8.08 -0.82
C TYR A 198 -9.82 8.50 -0.46
N ILE A 199 -8.80 7.99 -1.16
CA ILE A 199 -7.39 8.29 -0.86
C ILE A 199 -7.12 9.79 -0.95
N SER A 200 -7.64 10.47 -1.98
CA SER A 200 -7.52 11.91 -2.16
C SER A 200 -8.22 12.75 -1.07
N LYS A 201 -9.15 12.16 -0.34
CA LYS A 201 -9.93 12.82 0.72
C LYS A 201 -9.49 12.42 2.14
N ILE A 202 -8.62 11.42 2.27
CA ILE A 202 -8.22 10.88 3.58
C ILE A 202 -7.61 11.95 4.48
N ASP A 203 -6.72 12.78 3.96
CA ASP A 203 -6.04 13.79 4.79
C ASP A 203 -7.03 14.83 5.33
N LYS A 204 -8.07 15.17 4.55
CA LYS A 204 -9.14 16.10 4.98
C LYS A 204 -10.00 15.51 6.10
N TYR A 205 -10.30 14.23 6.03
CA TYR A 205 -11.23 13.55 6.92
C TYR A 205 -10.59 12.49 7.80
N PHE A 206 -9.27 12.50 7.97
CA PHE A 206 -8.52 11.45 8.63
C PHE A 206 -9.10 11.04 9.99
N ASP A 207 -9.50 12.03 10.80
CA ASP A 207 -10.07 11.82 12.13
C ASP A 207 -11.44 11.12 12.10
N LEU A 208 -12.13 11.15 10.95
CA LEU A 208 -13.41 10.47 10.74
C LEU A 208 -13.23 9.06 10.18
N PHE A 209 -12.11 8.83 9.47
CA PHE A 209 -11.75 7.49 8.99
C PHE A 209 -11.24 6.60 10.11
N TYR A 210 -10.40 7.14 11.02
CA TYR A 210 -9.69 6.36 12.02
C TYR A 210 -9.89 6.91 13.43
N GLU A 211 -10.42 6.07 14.34
CA GLU A 211 -10.54 6.39 15.77
C GLU A 211 -9.18 6.32 16.47
N ASN A 212 -8.37 5.31 16.11
CA ASN A 212 -7.02 5.13 16.61
C ASN A 212 -6.02 5.63 15.55
N GLN A 213 -5.32 6.69 15.91
CA GLN A 213 -4.32 7.32 15.05
C GLN A 213 -2.93 6.94 15.53
N ALA A 214 -2.01 6.81 14.59
CA ALA A 214 -0.60 6.59 14.83
C ALA A 214 0.23 7.66 14.09
N ASN A 215 1.52 7.65 14.29
CA ASN A 215 2.51 8.35 13.51
C ASN A 215 3.63 7.37 13.12
N PHE A 216 4.60 7.82 12.34
CA PHE A 216 5.67 6.92 11.88
C PHE A 216 6.48 6.30 13.04
N LEU A 217 6.65 7.02 14.16
CA LEU A 217 7.42 6.53 15.31
C LEU A 217 6.74 5.33 15.98
N ASP A 218 5.42 5.20 15.89
CA ASP A 218 4.68 4.05 16.42
C ASP A 218 4.97 2.74 15.64
N TYR A 219 5.47 2.87 14.41
CA TYR A 219 5.83 1.73 13.56
C TYR A 219 7.25 1.22 13.82
N ILE A 220 8.15 2.10 14.26
CA ILE A 220 9.54 1.72 14.55
C ILE A 220 9.66 1.13 15.95
N SER A 221 10.66 0.27 16.16
CA SER A 221 10.94 -0.37 17.44
C SER A 221 12.12 0.31 18.14
N ASP A 222 12.33 -0.01 19.41
CA ASP A 222 13.46 0.44 20.23
C ASP A 222 14.85 0.04 19.67
N LYS A 223 14.88 -0.74 18.60
CA LYS A 223 16.12 -1.11 17.90
C LYS A 223 16.70 0.02 17.04
N TYR A 224 15.90 1.04 16.71
CA TYR A 224 16.34 2.14 15.88
C TYR A 224 16.89 3.30 16.73
N LEU A 225 17.99 3.87 16.28
CA LEU A 225 18.53 5.13 16.79
C LEU A 225 17.96 6.28 15.96
N LEU A 226 17.29 7.22 16.61
CA LEU A 226 16.79 8.44 15.97
C LEU A 226 17.90 9.50 15.95
N ILE A 227 18.25 9.97 14.76
CA ILE A 227 19.22 11.04 14.54
C ILE A 227 18.48 12.23 13.92
N LEU A 228 18.56 13.39 14.55
CA LEU A 228 17.99 14.65 14.07
C LEU A 228 19.10 15.52 13.47
N ASP A 229 18.91 16.01 12.21
CA ASP A 229 19.79 16.93 11.49
C ASP A 229 19.03 18.20 11.05
#